data_5c7cdc4b44e778115262d402eabe980a
#
_entry.id   5c7cdc4b44e778115262d402eabe980a
#
_cell.length_a   1.000
_cell.length_b   1.000
_cell.length_c   1.000
_cell.angle_alpha   90.00
_cell.angle_beta   90.00
_cell.angle_gamma   90.00
#
_symmetry.space_group_name_H-M   'P 1'
#
loop_
_entity.id
_entity.type
_entity.pdbx_description
1 polymer ?
#
loop_
_entity_poly.entity_id
_entity_poly.type
_entity_poly.pdbx_seq_one_letter_code
_entity_poly.pdbx_strand_id
1 'polypeptide(L)'
;MTKFSLALKALGLSCALLIPALSLAQTEPEPNQVGEAVQLRALDKVTARTFDYTVPIGESLDFGSLTIHARHCEKRPPTELPETFAFLQIDDRRLTEEGGESDEPERLFSGWMFATRPAISALDHRVYDIWVTGCVTKPNVDDLRRSDDYRPDRL
;
A
#
# COMPACT_ATOMS: atom_id res chain seq x y z
N MET A 1 -14.34 -89.24 -24.69
CA MET A 1 -15.05 -88.01 -24.40
C MET A 1 -14.26 -87.29 -23.28
N THR A 2 -13.27 -86.56 -23.62
CA THR A 2 -12.34 -85.94 -22.68
C THR A 2 -12.31 -84.44 -22.92
N LYS A 3 -12.76 -83.67 -21.96
CA LYS A 3 -12.76 -82.22 -21.99
C LYS A 3 -11.42 -81.66 -21.51
N PHE A 4 -10.63 -81.11 -22.40
CA PHE A 4 -9.44 -80.34 -22.06
C PHE A 4 -9.84 -78.93 -21.66
N SER A 5 -9.58 -78.53 -20.38
CA SER A 5 -9.72 -77.17 -19.90
C SER A 5 -8.35 -76.47 -19.92
N LEU A 6 -8.19 -75.50 -20.81
CA LEU A 6 -6.99 -74.64 -20.90
C LEU A 6 -7.14 -73.48 -19.94
N ALA A 7 -6.39 -73.50 -18.85
CA ALA A 7 -6.30 -72.36 -17.94
C ALA A 7 -5.22 -71.38 -18.44
N LEU A 8 -5.64 -70.25 -18.97
CA LEU A 8 -4.77 -69.17 -19.43
C LEU A 8 -4.46 -68.24 -18.22
N LYS A 9 -3.25 -68.34 -17.65
CA LYS A 9 -2.79 -67.43 -16.61
C LYS A 9 -2.30 -66.14 -17.27
N ALA A 10 -3.12 -65.07 -17.14
CA ALA A 10 -2.72 -63.72 -17.53
C ALA A 10 -1.81 -63.11 -16.44
N LEU A 11 -0.57 -62.94 -16.79
CA LEU A 11 0.44 -62.26 -15.96
C LEU A 11 0.28 -60.77 -16.17
N GLY A 12 -0.44 -60.06 -15.29
CA GLY A 12 -0.62 -58.60 -15.34
C GLY A 12 0.62 -57.88 -14.84
N LEU A 13 1.42 -57.33 -15.73
CA LEU A 13 2.54 -56.46 -15.45
C LEU A 13 2.01 -55.07 -15.08
N SER A 14 1.82 -54.80 -13.76
CA SER A 14 1.41 -53.49 -13.25
C SER A 14 2.61 -52.55 -13.23
N CYS A 15 2.75 -51.71 -14.25
CA CYS A 15 3.76 -50.66 -14.31
C CYS A 15 3.25 -49.46 -13.50
N ALA A 16 3.63 -49.37 -12.19
CA ALA A 16 3.36 -48.22 -11.36
C ALA A 16 4.20 -47.03 -11.82
N LEU A 17 3.61 -46.10 -12.57
CA LEU A 17 4.18 -44.82 -12.93
C LEU A 17 4.33 -43.96 -11.66
N LEU A 18 5.50 -43.93 -11.06
CA LEU A 18 5.92 -42.95 -10.05
C LEU A 18 6.05 -41.59 -10.74
N ILE A 19 5.02 -40.76 -10.71
CA ILE A 19 5.08 -39.37 -11.12
C ILE A 19 5.66 -38.60 -9.93
N PRO A 20 6.87 -38.02 -10.03
CA PRO A 20 7.35 -37.12 -9.00
C PRO A 20 6.45 -35.88 -8.98
N ALA A 21 5.71 -35.67 -7.88
CA ALA A 21 5.01 -34.42 -7.64
C ALA A 21 6.06 -33.31 -7.50
N LEU A 22 6.28 -32.52 -8.55
CA LEU A 22 6.98 -31.25 -8.45
C LEU A 22 6.10 -30.34 -7.56
N SER A 23 6.42 -30.27 -6.28
CA SER A 23 5.88 -29.25 -5.39
C SER A 23 6.42 -27.89 -5.87
N LEU A 24 5.62 -27.14 -6.62
CA LEU A 24 5.89 -25.73 -6.86
C LEU A 24 5.76 -25.04 -5.50
N ALA A 25 6.89 -24.69 -4.91
CA ALA A 25 6.94 -23.86 -3.74
C ALA A 25 6.33 -22.48 -4.16
N GLN A 26 5.09 -22.24 -3.80
CA GLN A 26 4.47 -20.94 -3.95
C GLN A 26 5.10 -20.06 -2.87
N THR A 27 5.97 -19.15 -3.30
CA THR A 27 6.44 -18.06 -2.43
C THR A 27 5.23 -17.17 -2.20
N GLU A 28 4.69 -17.17 -0.99
CA GLU A 28 3.63 -16.24 -0.62
C GLU A 28 4.17 -14.81 -0.74
N PRO A 29 3.40 -13.89 -1.34
CA PRO A 29 3.81 -12.50 -1.44
C PRO A 29 4.00 -11.90 -0.03
N GLU A 30 5.07 -11.17 0.15
CA GLU A 30 5.36 -10.48 1.40
C GLU A 30 4.26 -9.41 1.65
N PRO A 31 3.70 -9.31 2.87
CA PRO A 31 2.64 -8.35 3.15
C PRO A 31 3.14 -6.90 3.08
N ASN A 32 2.24 -5.98 2.74
CA ASN A 32 2.52 -4.55 2.80
C ASN A 32 2.90 -4.13 4.23
N GLN A 33 3.76 -3.13 4.32
CA GLN A 33 4.16 -2.53 5.58
C GLN A 33 3.15 -1.44 5.96
N VAL A 34 2.41 -1.66 7.05
CA VAL A 34 1.46 -0.67 7.58
C VAL A 34 2.23 0.45 8.27
N GLY A 35 1.87 1.71 7.95
CA GLY A 35 2.50 2.89 8.50
C GLY A 35 1.81 3.45 9.72
N GLU A 36 2.57 4.21 10.51
CA GLU A 36 2.10 4.94 11.68
C GLU A 36 1.79 6.40 11.37
N ALA A 37 2.36 6.94 10.29
CA ALA A 37 2.10 8.30 9.82
C ALA A 37 2.20 8.37 8.30
N VAL A 38 1.40 9.24 7.70
CA VAL A 38 1.46 9.57 6.28
C VAL A 38 2.31 10.82 6.06
N GLN A 39 3.14 10.80 5.04
CA GLN A 39 3.86 11.98 4.55
C GLN A 39 3.08 12.57 3.38
N LEU A 40 2.75 13.85 3.52
CA LEU A 40 1.94 14.61 2.58
C LEU A 40 2.73 15.80 2.08
N ARG A 41 2.50 16.18 0.83
CA ARG A 41 2.86 17.48 0.31
C ARG A 41 1.59 18.26 -0.02
N ALA A 42 1.54 19.49 0.47
CA ALA A 42 0.46 20.43 0.23
C ALA A 42 0.98 21.59 -0.64
N LEU A 43 0.19 22.01 -1.61
CA LEU A 43 0.47 23.16 -2.47
C LEU A 43 -0.62 24.21 -2.31
N ASP A 44 -0.21 25.44 -2.02
CA ASP A 44 -1.02 26.63 -2.23
C ASP A 44 -0.80 27.11 -3.66
N LYS A 45 -1.82 26.96 -4.52
CA LYS A 45 -1.77 27.31 -5.94
C LYS A 45 -1.72 28.83 -6.17
N VAL A 46 -2.20 29.63 -5.20
CA VAL A 46 -2.22 31.09 -5.32
C VAL A 46 -0.83 31.66 -5.10
N THR A 47 -0.11 31.13 -4.11
CA THR A 47 1.24 31.61 -3.77
C THR A 47 2.35 30.76 -4.38
N ALA A 48 2.00 29.63 -5.02
CA ALA A 48 2.89 28.61 -5.55
C ALA A 48 3.87 28.04 -4.51
N ARG A 49 3.43 27.98 -3.24
CA ARG A 49 4.23 27.46 -2.13
C ARG A 49 3.84 26.02 -1.83
N THR A 50 4.86 25.19 -1.60
CA THR A 50 4.68 23.80 -1.15
C THR A 50 5.15 23.63 0.28
N PHE A 51 4.46 22.74 1.00
CA PHE A 51 4.75 22.40 2.39
C PHE A 51 4.71 20.89 2.54
N ASP A 52 5.65 20.34 3.30
CA ASP A 52 5.70 18.91 3.60
C ASP A 52 5.25 18.69 5.05
N TYR A 53 4.38 17.71 5.24
CA TYR A 53 3.81 17.36 6.53
C TYR A 53 3.94 15.86 6.80
N THR A 54 4.06 15.52 8.07
CA THR A 54 3.93 14.13 8.55
C THR A 54 2.76 14.10 9.52
N VAL A 55 1.72 13.36 9.17
CA VAL A 55 0.46 13.30 9.92
C VAL A 55 0.29 11.89 10.47
N PRO A 56 0.25 11.70 11.80
CA PRO A 56 -0.01 10.40 12.41
C PRO A 56 -1.36 9.82 11.96
N ILE A 57 -1.41 8.49 11.82
CA ILE A 57 -2.66 7.80 11.49
C ILE A 57 -3.66 7.98 12.63
N GLY A 58 -4.88 8.37 12.27
CA GLY A 58 -5.96 8.72 13.21
C GLY A 58 -6.04 10.20 13.56
N GLU A 59 -5.01 10.99 13.21
CA GLU A 59 -5.00 12.44 13.43
C GLU A 59 -5.42 13.21 12.15
N SER A 60 -5.53 14.53 12.30
CA SER A 60 -5.84 15.45 11.21
C SER A 60 -4.88 16.63 11.18
N LEU A 61 -4.75 17.21 9.98
CA LEU A 61 -3.96 18.40 9.67
C LEU A 61 -4.86 19.46 9.07
N ASP A 62 -4.80 20.67 9.59
CA ASP A 62 -5.43 21.84 8.95
C ASP A 62 -4.44 22.51 8.00
N PHE A 63 -4.87 22.73 6.74
CA PHE A 63 -4.12 23.44 5.72
C PHE A 63 -5.03 24.41 4.95
N GLY A 64 -4.93 25.69 5.25
CA GLY A 64 -5.85 26.68 4.72
C GLY A 64 -7.28 26.42 5.19
N SER A 65 -8.20 26.27 4.25
CA SER A 65 -9.58 25.89 4.55
C SER A 65 -9.80 24.37 4.69
N LEU A 66 -8.78 23.58 4.35
CA LEU A 66 -8.87 22.12 4.33
C LEU A 66 -8.54 21.53 5.70
N THR A 67 -9.31 20.52 6.10
CA THR A 67 -8.96 19.60 7.19
C THR A 67 -8.72 18.20 6.60
N ILE A 68 -7.48 17.71 6.71
CA ILE A 68 -7.00 16.47 6.11
C ILE A 68 -6.90 15.41 7.20
N HIS A 69 -7.69 14.35 7.11
CA HIS A 69 -7.70 13.23 8.05
C HIS A 69 -6.88 12.08 7.49
N ALA A 70 -5.82 11.68 8.18
CA ALA A 70 -5.01 10.50 7.87
C ALA A 70 -5.65 9.25 8.47
N ARG A 71 -6.26 8.40 7.63
CA ARG A 71 -6.98 7.21 8.11
C ARG A 71 -6.17 5.94 8.03
N HIS A 72 -5.36 5.79 7.00
CA HIS A 72 -4.51 4.61 6.80
C HIS A 72 -3.35 4.94 5.87
N CYS A 73 -2.25 4.20 6.01
CA CYS A 73 -1.09 4.32 5.14
C CYS A 73 -0.38 2.97 5.04
N GLU A 74 0.00 2.59 3.83
CA GLU A 74 0.78 1.38 3.57
C GLU A 74 1.88 1.64 2.54
N LYS A 75 2.94 0.86 2.66
CA LYS A 75 4.05 0.80 1.73
C LYS A 75 4.25 -0.64 1.27
N ARG A 76 4.48 -0.84 -0.03
CA ARG A 76 4.83 -2.16 -0.56
C ARG A 76 6.15 -2.66 0.01
N PRO A 77 6.30 -3.99 0.12
CA PRO A 77 7.54 -4.58 0.59
C PRO A 77 8.70 -4.27 -0.37
N PRO A 78 9.96 -4.28 0.10
CA PRO A 78 11.15 -3.99 -0.72
C PRO A 78 11.35 -4.97 -1.90
N THR A 79 10.70 -6.12 -1.87
CA THR A 79 10.74 -7.16 -2.91
C THR A 79 9.86 -6.83 -4.11
N GLU A 80 8.97 -5.83 -4.00
CA GLU A 80 8.08 -5.37 -5.05
C GLU A 80 8.47 -3.99 -5.59
N LEU A 81 7.81 -3.59 -6.69
CA LEU A 81 7.94 -2.22 -7.20
C LEU A 81 7.47 -1.23 -6.12
N PRO A 82 8.30 -0.23 -5.79
CA PRO A 82 7.98 0.73 -4.74
C PRO A 82 6.65 1.44 -5.01
N GLU A 83 5.74 1.34 -4.07
CA GLU A 83 4.49 2.10 -4.04
C GLU A 83 4.13 2.41 -2.60
N THR A 84 3.61 3.60 -2.39
CA THR A 84 3.02 4.02 -1.13
C THR A 84 1.62 4.53 -1.41
N PHE A 85 0.67 4.13 -0.59
CA PHE A 85 -0.71 4.56 -0.71
C PHE A 85 -1.31 4.83 0.67
N ALA A 86 -2.16 5.84 0.72
CA ALA A 86 -2.84 6.23 1.94
C ALA A 86 -4.31 6.50 1.70
N PHE A 87 -5.14 6.15 2.68
CA PHE A 87 -6.55 6.51 2.69
C PHE A 87 -6.72 7.82 3.44
N LEU A 88 -7.17 8.84 2.71
CA LEU A 88 -7.38 10.18 3.22
C LEU A 88 -8.87 10.56 3.13
N GLN A 89 -9.28 11.40 4.06
CA GLN A 89 -10.53 12.12 3.99
C GLN A 89 -10.22 13.60 4.13
N ILE A 90 -10.75 14.43 3.22
CA ILE A 90 -10.45 15.85 3.19
C ILE A 90 -11.76 16.61 3.18
N ASP A 91 -11.91 17.45 4.18
CA ASP A 91 -13.04 18.34 4.37
C ASP A 91 -12.62 19.78 4.09
N ASP A 92 -13.50 20.58 3.52
CA ASP A 92 -13.28 22.00 3.24
C ASP A 92 -14.29 22.85 4.00
N ARG A 93 -13.80 23.85 4.71
CA ARG A 93 -14.63 24.88 5.34
C ARG A 93 -14.80 26.02 4.34
N ARG A 94 -15.89 26.03 3.63
CA ARG A 94 -16.19 27.06 2.64
C ARG A 94 -16.53 28.37 3.33
N LEU A 95 -16.10 29.47 2.71
CA LEU A 95 -16.62 30.77 3.05
C LEU A 95 -18.07 30.88 2.57
N THR A 96 -18.98 31.30 3.45
CA THR A 96 -20.35 31.62 3.08
C THR A 96 -20.37 32.90 2.24
N GLU A 97 -21.48 33.13 1.50
CA GLU A 97 -21.66 34.37 0.71
C GLU A 97 -21.63 35.63 1.59
N GLU A 98 -21.90 35.51 2.88
CA GLU A 98 -21.80 36.58 3.87
C GLU A 98 -20.40 36.80 4.43
N GLY A 99 -19.40 36.05 3.96
CA GLY A 99 -17.98 36.17 4.37
C GLY A 99 -17.63 35.48 5.68
N GLY A 100 -18.55 34.67 6.23
CA GLY A 100 -18.29 33.79 7.37
C GLY A 100 -17.83 32.41 6.92
N GLU A 101 -17.14 31.65 7.80
CA GLU A 101 -16.90 30.23 7.56
C GLU A 101 -18.22 29.45 7.73
N SER A 102 -18.42 28.44 6.87
CA SER A 102 -19.53 27.50 7.05
C SER A 102 -19.32 26.69 8.33
N ASP A 103 -20.37 26.61 9.16
CA ASP A 103 -20.34 25.80 10.39
C ASP A 103 -20.23 24.29 10.10
N GLU A 104 -20.59 23.87 8.89
CA GLU A 104 -20.50 22.47 8.46
C GLU A 104 -19.45 22.31 7.34
N PRO A 105 -18.33 21.61 7.59
CA PRO A 105 -17.34 21.31 6.56
C PRO A 105 -17.92 20.34 5.52
N GLU A 106 -17.65 20.60 4.24
CA GLU A 106 -18.03 19.70 3.15
C GLU A 106 -16.91 18.70 2.86
N ARG A 107 -17.24 17.39 2.79
CA ARG A 107 -16.30 16.35 2.38
C ARG A 107 -16.05 16.42 0.88
N LEU A 108 -14.85 16.90 0.49
CA LEU A 108 -14.43 16.99 -0.91
C LEU A 108 -13.77 15.72 -1.41
N PHE A 109 -13.12 14.99 -0.53
CA PHE A 109 -12.37 13.78 -0.90
C PHE A 109 -12.50 12.69 0.16
N SER A 110 -12.70 11.47 -0.27
CA SER A 110 -12.60 10.28 0.58
C SER A 110 -12.13 9.10 -0.29
N GLY A 111 -10.86 8.72 -0.16
CA GLY A 111 -10.30 7.68 -1.02
C GLY A 111 -8.83 7.42 -0.82
N TRP A 112 -8.30 6.54 -1.68
CA TRP A 112 -6.89 6.19 -1.71
C TRP A 112 -6.12 7.13 -2.63
N MET A 113 -5.02 7.69 -2.13
CA MET A 113 -4.02 8.41 -2.92
C MET A 113 -2.75 7.57 -3.04
N PHE A 114 -2.08 7.65 -4.20
CA PHE A 114 -0.90 6.87 -4.56
C PHE A 114 0.30 7.80 -4.78
N ALA A 115 1.42 7.52 -4.10
CA ALA A 115 2.60 8.37 -4.18
C ALA A 115 3.25 8.40 -5.58
N THR A 116 3.31 7.25 -6.26
CA THR A 116 3.93 7.17 -7.60
C THR A 116 3.00 7.61 -8.72
N ARG A 117 1.70 7.69 -8.47
CA ARG A 117 0.67 8.03 -9.46
C ARG A 117 -0.39 8.98 -8.89
N PRO A 118 -0.01 10.18 -8.46
CA PRO A 118 -0.91 11.10 -7.77
C PRO A 118 -2.12 11.53 -8.62
N ALA A 119 -1.98 11.54 -9.94
CA ALA A 119 -3.06 11.93 -10.85
C ALA A 119 -4.24 10.93 -10.92
N ILE A 120 -4.09 9.70 -10.42
CA ILE A 120 -5.18 8.71 -10.46
C ILE A 120 -6.30 9.09 -9.50
N SER A 121 -5.96 9.72 -8.37
CA SER A 121 -6.90 10.07 -7.31
C SER A 121 -6.48 11.40 -6.71
N ALA A 122 -6.58 12.47 -7.52
CA ALA A 122 -6.21 13.82 -7.13
C ALA A 122 -7.36 14.51 -6.38
N LEU A 123 -7.00 15.44 -5.48
CA LEU A 123 -7.96 16.37 -4.91
C LEU A 123 -8.37 17.39 -5.97
N ASP A 124 -9.69 17.56 -6.18
CA ASP A 124 -10.21 18.65 -7.00
C ASP A 124 -10.58 19.84 -6.10
N HIS A 125 -9.64 20.80 -5.97
CA HIS A 125 -9.83 22.03 -5.22
C HIS A 125 -9.20 23.22 -5.94
N ARG A 126 -9.83 24.39 -5.91
CA ARG A 126 -9.39 25.56 -6.70
C ARG A 126 -8.07 26.17 -6.21
N VAL A 127 -7.84 26.18 -4.90
CA VAL A 127 -6.74 26.90 -4.23
C VAL A 127 -5.64 25.95 -3.80
N TYR A 128 -5.99 24.77 -3.32
CA TYR A 128 -5.05 23.82 -2.71
C TYR A 128 -4.93 22.55 -3.51
N ASP A 129 -3.78 21.91 -3.38
CA ASP A 129 -3.55 20.56 -3.86
C ASP A 129 -2.82 19.73 -2.80
N ILE A 130 -3.20 18.47 -2.65
CA ILE A 130 -2.66 17.56 -1.64
C ILE A 130 -2.32 16.25 -2.31
N TRP A 131 -1.13 15.71 -2.01
CA TRP A 131 -0.76 14.36 -2.44
C TRP A 131 0.14 13.66 -1.44
N VAL A 132 0.08 12.33 -1.48
CA VAL A 132 0.92 11.45 -0.67
C VAL A 132 2.32 11.42 -1.24
N THR A 133 3.34 11.54 -0.39
CA THR A 133 4.75 11.40 -0.75
C THR A 133 5.39 10.17 -0.12
N GLY A 134 4.85 9.70 1.00
CA GLY A 134 5.42 8.57 1.71
C GLY A 134 4.58 8.09 2.89
N CYS A 135 5.08 7.05 3.53
CA CYS A 135 4.52 6.42 4.71
C CYS A 135 5.65 6.16 5.70
N VAL A 136 5.49 6.60 6.94
CA VAL A 136 6.41 6.29 8.04
C VAL A 136 6.00 4.93 8.61
N THR A 137 6.81 3.92 8.35
CA THR A 137 6.62 2.58 8.90
C THR A 137 7.58 2.34 10.06
N LYS A 138 7.24 1.44 10.98
CA LYS A 138 8.23 0.97 11.95
C LYS A 138 9.39 0.33 11.19
N PRO A 139 10.64 0.63 11.56
CA PRO A 139 11.77 -0.08 10.97
C PRO A 139 11.60 -1.57 11.28
N ASN A 140 11.65 -2.39 10.23
CA ASN A 140 11.65 -3.84 10.41
C ASN A 140 12.91 -4.23 11.18
N VAL A 141 12.79 -5.13 12.15
CA VAL A 141 13.94 -5.64 12.95
C VAL A 141 15.04 -6.22 12.05
N ASP A 142 14.65 -6.77 10.89
CA ASP A 142 15.62 -7.31 9.91
C ASP A 142 16.37 -6.21 9.15
N ASP A 143 15.77 -5.03 8.92
CA ASP A 143 16.45 -3.87 8.35
C ASP A 143 17.46 -3.28 9.34
N LEU A 144 17.13 -3.29 10.62
CA LEU A 144 18.05 -2.85 11.69
C LEU A 144 19.26 -3.80 11.79
N ARG A 145 19.08 -5.11 11.70
CA ARG A 145 20.19 -6.09 11.67
C ARG A 145 21.08 -5.91 10.46
N ARG A 146 20.51 -5.58 9.30
CA ARG A 146 21.29 -5.35 8.07
C ARG A 146 22.09 -4.04 8.14
N SER A 147 21.59 -3.02 8.82
CA SER A 147 22.33 -1.77 9.05
C SER A 147 23.49 -1.92 10.04
N ASP A 148 23.34 -2.82 11.03
CA ASP A 148 24.41 -3.11 12.00
C ASP A 148 25.57 -3.91 11.38
N ASP A 149 25.34 -4.62 10.28
CA ASP A 149 26.37 -5.39 9.53
C ASP A 149 27.18 -4.50 8.59
N TYR A 150 26.74 -3.27 8.32
CA TYR A 150 27.48 -2.25 7.58
C TYR A 150 28.44 -1.50 8.52
N ARG A 151 29.63 -2.06 8.75
CA ARG A 151 30.78 -1.35 9.36
C ARG A 151 31.70 -0.84 8.25
N PRO A 152 31.78 0.50 8.04
CA PRO A 152 32.66 1.10 7.03
C PRO A 152 34.15 1.04 7.40
N ASP A 153 34.53 0.53 8.57
CA ASP A 153 35.88 0.52 9.15
C ASP A 153 36.62 -0.83 9.00
N ARG A 154 36.11 -1.75 8.14
CA ARG A 154 36.84 -2.95 7.76
C ARG A 154 37.40 -2.84 6.34
N LEU A 155 38.26 -1.89 6.09
CA LEU A 155 39.17 -1.88 4.95
C LEU A 155 40.59 -1.81 5.47
#